data_ca2a22bc73121ad73044bf40615feb3a
#
_entry.id   ca2a22bc73121ad73044bf40615feb3a
#
_cell.length_a   1.000
_cell.length_b   1.000
_cell.length_c   1.000
_cell.angle_alpha   90.00
_cell.angle_beta   90.00
_cell.angle_gamma   90.00
#
_symmetry.space_group_name_H-M   'P 1'
#
loop_
_entity.id
_entity.type
_entity.pdbx_description
1 polymer ?
#
loop_
_entity_poly.entity_id
_entity_poly.type
_entity_poly.pdbx_seq_one_letter_code
_entity_poly.pdbx_strand_id
1 'polypeptide(L)'
;MATRSKTKTQARQASADKRPKAIAKYVRISPRKVKIVIDLIRGKNVDEAAAILPYTPKAASPVVLKVLNSAIANAVNNQELDRKELYVAEVYANPGPTLTRYVARSRGSASPMLKRTSHISVVLDQKKA
;
A
#
# COMPACT_ATOMS: atom_id res chain seq x y z
N MET A 1 -0.85 -31.56 25.26
CA MET A 1 -1.51 -31.61 23.93
C MET A 1 -1.74 -30.20 23.39
N ALA A 2 -1.42 -29.95 22.11
CA ALA A 2 -1.72 -28.65 21.50
C ALA A 2 -3.23 -28.57 21.22
N THR A 3 -3.89 -27.48 21.67
CA THR A 3 -5.29 -27.26 21.39
C THR A 3 -5.49 -26.92 19.90
N ARG A 4 -6.66 -27.25 19.32
CA ARG A 4 -7.01 -27.00 17.91
C ARG A 4 -6.76 -25.53 17.49
N SER A 5 -6.90 -24.57 18.40
CA SER A 5 -6.60 -23.16 18.14
C SER A 5 -5.10 -22.91 17.99
N LYS A 6 -4.24 -23.56 18.80
CA LYS A 6 -2.77 -23.44 18.71
C LYS A 6 -2.24 -24.03 17.40
N THR A 7 -2.72 -25.22 17.00
CA THR A 7 -2.30 -25.85 15.73
C THR A 7 -2.73 -25.02 14.51
N LYS A 8 -3.94 -24.45 14.52
CA LYS A 8 -4.43 -23.57 13.46
C LYS A 8 -3.64 -22.25 13.39
N THR A 9 -3.25 -21.68 14.54
CA THR A 9 -2.43 -20.47 14.59
C THR A 9 -1.02 -20.75 14.08
N GLN A 10 -0.41 -21.86 14.47
CA GLN A 10 0.92 -22.26 13.98
C GLN A 10 0.93 -22.52 12.48
N ALA A 11 -0.08 -23.21 11.93
CA ALA A 11 -0.22 -23.44 10.49
C ALA A 11 -0.35 -22.12 9.73
N ARG A 12 -1.12 -21.14 10.25
CA ARG A 12 -1.29 -19.81 9.66
C ARG A 12 -0.02 -18.98 9.72
N GLN A 13 0.76 -19.08 10.78
CA GLN A 13 2.07 -18.41 10.91
C GLN A 13 3.12 -19.02 9.99
N ALA A 14 3.11 -20.34 9.81
CA ALA A 14 4.01 -21.03 8.90
C ALA A 14 3.73 -20.69 7.42
N SER A 15 2.46 -20.49 7.05
CA SER A 15 2.04 -20.12 5.70
C SER A 15 2.01 -18.60 5.45
N ALA A 16 2.34 -17.77 6.45
CA ALA A 16 2.31 -16.32 6.30
C ALA A 16 3.43 -15.83 5.37
N ASP A 17 3.08 -14.89 4.50
CA ASP A 17 4.05 -14.21 3.64
C ASP A 17 5.03 -13.39 4.50
N LYS A 18 6.31 -13.78 4.46
CA LYS A 18 7.41 -13.17 5.22
C LYS A 18 8.08 -12.01 4.49
N ARG A 19 7.71 -11.75 3.22
CA ARG A 19 8.29 -10.66 2.45
C ARG A 19 8.10 -9.31 3.17
N PRO A 20 9.07 -8.41 3.11
CA PRO A 20 8.98 -7.09 3.73
C PRO A 20 7.84 -6.30 3.09
N LYS A 21 6.95 -5.77 3.93
CA LYS A 21 5.77 -5.05 3.49
C LYS A 21 5.45 -3.86 4.39
N ALA A 22 4.80 -2.87 3.82
CA ALA A 22 4.20 -1.76 4.55
C ALA A 22 2.79 -1.49 4.05
N ILE A 23 1.91 -1.10 4.97
CA ILE A 23 0.49 -0.82 4.67
C ILE A 23 0.11 0.51 5.29
N ALA A 24 -0.34 1.45 4.47
CA ALA A 24 -1.02 2.67 4.93
C ALA A 24 -2.53 2.48 4.84
N LYS A 25 -3.21 2.55 5.98
CA LYS A 25 -4.67 2.41 6.07
C LYS A 25 -5.36 3.77 6.10
N TYR A 26 -6.60 3.81 5.63
CA TYR A 26 -7.49 4.98 5.71
C TYR A 26 -6.95 6.26 5.06
N VAL A 27 -6.20 6.11 3.97
CA VAL A 27 -5.71 7.24 3.18
C VAL A 27 -6.89 7.95 2.49
N ARG A 28 -7.00 9.28 2.66
CA ARG A 28 -8.13 10.09 2.16
C ARG A 28 -8.01 10.42 0.66
N ILE A 29 -7.68 9.40 -0.13
CA ILE A 29 -7.56 9.49 -1.59
C ILE A 29 -8.29 8.28 -2.20
N SER A 30 -9.00 8.50 -3.30
CA SER A 30 -9.69 7.42 -4.00
C SER A 30 -8.71 6.37 -4.53
N PRO A 31 -9.02 5.05 -4.42
CA PRO A 31 -8.16 3.97 -4.94
C PRO A 31 -7.81 4.11 -6.42
N ARG A 32 -8.74 4.62 -7.25
CA ARG A 32 -8.49 4.86 -8.67
C ARG A 32 -7.37 5.87 -8.91
N LYS A 33 -7.31 6.94 -8.10
CA LYS A 33 -6.25 7.96 -8.20
C LYS A 33 -4.91 7.44 -7.70
N VAL A 34 -4.93 6.62 -6.66
CA VAL A 34 -3.72 5.96 -6.14
C VAL A 34 -3.19 4.96 -7.16
N LYS A 35 -4.07 4.17 -7.81
CA LYS A 35 -3.68 3.15 -8.79
C LYS A 35 -2.81 3.71 -9.91
N ILE A 36 -3.12 4.88 -10.44
CA ILE A 36 -2.32 5.53 -11.49
C ILE A 36 -0.86 5.74 -11.05
N VAL A 37 -0.64 6.09 -9.78
CA VAL A 37 0.69 6.33 -9.24
C VAL A 37 1.43 5.04 -8.94
N ILE A 38 0.76 4.05 -8.34
CA ILE A 38 1.39 2.78 -7.99
C ILE A 38 1.76 1.94 -9.23
N ASP A 39 1.02 2.09 -10.33
CA ASP A 39 1.33 1.39 -11.58
C ASP A 39 2.68 1.87 -12.20
N LEU A 40 3.13 3.10 -11.87
CA LEU A 40 4.42 3.62 -12.31
C LEU A 40 5.63 2.94 -11.63
N ILE A 41 5.44 2.44 -10.43
CA ILE A 41 6.52 1.86 -9.62
C ILE A 41 6.50 0.34 -9.56
N ARG A 42 5.46 -0.29 -10.09
CA ARG A 42 5.33 -1.76 -10.05
C ARG A 42 6.46 -2.43 -10.82
N GLY A 43 7.12 -3.41 -10.19
CA GLY A 43 8.20 -4.18 -10.79
C GLY A 43 9.55 -3.45 -10.91
N LYS A 44 9.62 -2.19 -10.47
CA LYS A 44 10.85 -1.39 -10.51
C LYS A 44 11.75 -1.64 -9.31
N ASN A 45 13.04 -1.34 -9.48
CA ASN A 45 13.97 -1.29 -8.36
C ASN A 45 13.53 -0.20 -7.38
N VAL A 46 13.79 -0.42 -6.11
CA VAL A 46 13.37 0.46 -5.02
C VAL A 46 13.95 1.87 -5.16
N ASP A 47 15.21 2.01 -5.56
CA ASP A 47 15.85 3.32 -5.75
C ASP A 47 15.25 4.07 -6.94
N GLU A 48 14.96 3.37 -8.03
CA GLU A 48 14.27 3.93 -9.20
C GLU A 48 12.85 4.37 -8.84
N ALA A 49 12.10 3.53 -8.12
CA ALA A 49 10.75 3.86 -7.65
C ALA A 49 10.75 5.09 -6.73
N ALA A 50 11.71 5.18 -5.81
CA ALA A 50 11.87 6.34 -4.93
C ALA A 50 12.26 7.62 -5.68
N ALA A 51 13.00 7.51 -6.78
CA ALA A 51 13.36 8.65 -7.62
C ALA A 51 12.18 9.16 -8.47
N ILE A 52 11.33 8.28 -8.99
CA ILE A 52 10.20 8.65 -9.87
C ILE A 52 9.09 9.37 -9.09
N LEU A 53 8.78 8.92 -7.88
CA LEU A 53 7.63 9.40 -7.11
C LEU A 53 7.64 10.92 -6.83
N PRO A 54 8.76 11.57 -6.43
CA PRO A 54 8.79 13.01 -6.19
C PRO A 54 8.47 13.86 -7.44
N TYR A 55 8.85 13.36 -8.61
CA TYR A 55 8.61 14.08 -9.89
C TYR A 55 7.21 13.82 -10.46
N THR A 56 6.43 12.93 -9.86
CA THR A 56 5.06 12.65 -10.30
C THR A 56 4.08 13.68 -9.71
N PRO A 57 3.48 14.59 -10.50
CA PRO A 57 2.63 15.67 -9.99
C PRO A 57 1.22 15.16 -9.61
N LYS A 58 1.14 14.24 -8.68
CA LYS A 58 -0.11 13.64 -8.16
C LYS A 58 -0.14 13.69 -6.65
N ALA A 59 -1.27 14.06 -6.06
CA ALA A 59 -1.44 14.13 -4.61
C ALA A 59 -1.20 12.79 -3.89
N ALA A 60 -1.29 11.66 -4.59
CA ALA A 60 -1.01 10.34 -4.04
C ALA A 60 0.50 10.05 -3.93
N SER A 61 1.36 10.70 -4.74
CA SER A 61 2.80 10.40 -4.81
C SER A 61 3.52 10.54 -3.47
N PRO A 62 3.38 11.63 -2.69
CA PRO A 62 4.06 11.75 -1.40
C PRO A 62 3.58 10.70 -0.39
N VAL A 63 2.32 10.28 -0.46
CA VAL A 63 1.80 9.23 0.42
C VAL A 63 2.38 7.88 0.04
N VAL A 64 2.40 7.54 -1.25
CA VAL A 64 3.00 6.29 -1.75
C VAL A 64 4.49 6.23 -1.44
N LEU A 65 5.22 7.35 -1.57
CA LEU A 65 6.64 7.45 -1.21
C LEU A 65 6.87 7.15 0.28
N LYS A 66 6.03 7.66 1.18
CA LYS A 66 6.13 7.33 2.61
C LYS A 66 5.93 5.85 2.88
N VAL A 67 4.97 5.21 2.22
CA VAL A 67 4.73 3.77 2.36
C VAL A 67 5.90 2.97 1.80
N LEU A 68 6.45 3.36 0.65
CA LEU A 68 7.63 2.74 0.06
C LEU A 68 8.83 2.82 1.01
N ASN A 69 9.13 4.01 1.55
CA ASN A 69 10.23 4.20 2.50
C ASN A 69 10.04 3.35 3.78
N SER A 70 8.80 3.22 4.25
CA SER A 70 8.49 2.34 5.38
C SER A 70 8.74 0.86 5.06
N ALA A 71 8.38 0.41 3.84
CA ALA A 71 8.65 -0.95 3.39
C ALA A 71 10.16 -1.23 3.27
N ILE A 72 10.94 -0.25 2.75
CA ILE A 72 12.41 -0.32 2.68
C ILE A 72 13.01 -0.44 4.07
N ALA A 73 12.59 0.41 5.01
CA ALA A 73 13.06 0.35 6.38
C ALA A 73 12.77 -1.00 7.04
N ASN A 74 11.57 -1.57 6.78
CA ASN A 74 11.23 -2.91 7.26
C ASN A 74 12.12 -4.00 6.65
N ALA A 75 12.49 -3.88 5.36
CA ALA A 75 13.38 -4.82 4.69
C ALA A 75 14.80 -4.77 5.27
N VAL A 76 15.36 -3.56 5.39
CA VAL A 76 16.74 -3.35 5.84
C VAL A 76 16.89 -3.63 7.34
N ASN A 77 16.01 -3.08 8.19
CA ASN A 77 16.18 -3.14 9.64
C ASN A 77 15.70 -4.46 10.26
N ASN A 78 14.64 -5.07 9.72
CA ASN A 78 14.03 -6.27 10.30
C ASN A 78 14.48 -7.57 9.64
N GLN A 79 14.90 -7.51 8.38
CA GLN A 79 15.27 -8.68 7.59
C GLN A 79 16.71 -8.63 7.07
N GLU A 80 17.44 -7.54 7.37
CA GLU A 80 18.86 -7.35 7.02
C GLU A 80 19.14 -7.50 5.51
N LEU A 81 18.14 -7.14 4.66
CA LEU A 81 18.25 -7.24 3.22
C LEU A 81 19.00 -6.04 2.62
N ASP A 82 19.79 -6.29 1.56
CA ASP A 82 20.49 -5.20 0.86
C ASP A 82 19.49 -4.41 0.02
N ARG A 83 19.46 -3.10 0.25
CA ARG A 83 18.58 -2.15 -0.45
C ARG A 83 18.75 -2.18 -1.96
N LYS A 84 19.95 -2.41 -2.47
CA LYS A 84 20.25 -2.43 -3.92
C LYS A 84 19.60 -3.59 -4.66
N GLU A 85 19.36 -4.69 -3.97
CA GLU A 85 18.74 -5.89 -4.53
C GLU A 85 17.22 -5.88 -4.45
N LEU A 86 16.65 -4.91 -3.69
CA LEU A 86 15.21 -4.83 -3.49
C LEU A 86 14.49 -4.27 -4.72
N TYR A 87 13.33 -4.85 -5.01
CA TYR A 87 12.40 -4.35 -6.02
C TYR A 87 10.95 -4.39 -5.50
N VAL A 88 10.09 -3.61 -6.12
CA VAL A 88 8.66 -3.58 -5.82
C VAL A 88 7.98 -4.79 -6.46
N ALA A 89 7.81 -5.87 -5.67
CA ALA A 89 7.19 -7.09 -6.15
C ALA A 89 5.68 -6.92 -6.35
N GLU A 90 5.01 -6.41 -5.33
CA GLU A 90 3.56 -6.19 -5.39
C GLU A 90 3.23 -4.82 -4.82
N VAL A 91 2.32 -4.13 -5.49
CA VAL A 91 1.75 -2.88 -4.98
C VAL A 91 0.28 -2.80 -5.38
N TYR A 92 -0.57 -2.49 -4.41
CA TYR A 92 -2.00 -2.39 -4.65
C TYR A 92 -2.68 -1.38 -3.71
N ALA A 93 -3.82 -0.87 -4.17
CA ALA A 93 -4.66 0.04 -3.42
C ALA A 93 -6.07 -0.53 -3.32
N ASN A 94 -6.45 -0.94 -2.13
CA ASN A 94 -7.76 -1.46 -1.83
C ASN A 94 -8.71 -0.34 -1.38
N PRO A 95 -10.02 -0.42 -1.67
CA PRO A 95 -10.98 0.54 -1.16
C PRO A 95 -11.10 0.43 0.36
N GLY A 96 -11.13 1.59 1.02
CA GLY A 96 -11.48 1.72 2.43
C GLY A 96 -12.92 2.20 2.61
N PRO A 97 -13.34 2.48 3.85
CA PRO A 97 -14.67 2.99 4.14
C PRO A 97 -14.90 4.32 3.42
N THR A 98 -16.08 4.47 2.84
CA THR A 98 -16.49 5.68 2.13
C THR A 98 -17.32 6.58 3.06
N LEU A 99 -16.94 7.84 3.15
CA LEU A 99 -17.72 8.84 3.88
C LEU A 99 -18.67 9.53 2.91
N THR A 100 -19.96 9.49 3.23
CA THR A 100 -20.98 10.17 2.44
C THR A 100 -21.18 11.59 2.97
N ARG A 101 -21.26 12.55 2.06
CA ARG A 101 -21.65 13.94 2.32
C ARG A 101 -22.79 14.30 1.39
N TYR A 102 -23.58 15.27 1.76
CA TYR A 102 -24.70 15.73 0.97
C TYR A 102 -24.45 17.15 0.45
N VAL A 103 -24.78 17.37 -0.81
CA VAL A 103 -24.75 18.68 -1.45
C VAL A 103 -26.17 19.08 -1.75
N ALA A 104 -26.57 20.25 -1.25
CA ALA A 104 -27.89 20.81 -1.55
C ALA A 104 -28.03 21.11 -3.04
N ARG A 105 -29.18 20.76 -3.60
CA ARG A 105 -29.59 21.01 -4.98
C ARG A 105 -30.83 21.88 -5.02
N SER A 106 -31.31 22.18 -6.23
CA SER A 106 -32.53 22.95 -6.44
C SER A 106 -33.78 22.23 -5.84
N ARG A 107 -34.79 23.02 -5.52
CA ARG A 107 -36.11 22.56 -5.01
C ARG A 107 -36.03 21.65 -3.78
N GLY A 108 -35.11 21.95 -2.86
CA GLY A 108 -34.98 21.20 -1.61
C GLY A 108 -34.42 19.77 -1.72
N SER A 109 -33.96 19.35 -2.91
CA SER A 109 -33.30 18.06 -3.10
C SER A 109 -31.84 18.08 -2.63
N ALA A 110 -31.27 16.90 -2.30
CA ALA A 110 -29.87 16.75 -1.95
C ALA A 110 -29.25 15.57 -2.71
N SER A 111 -28.00 15.76 -3.16
CA SER A 111 -27.23 14.71 -3.83
C SER A 111 -26.13 14.18 -2.91
N PRO A 112 -25.91 12.87 -2.82
CA PRO A 112 -24.80 12.31 -2.04
C PRO A 112 -23.46 12.57 -2.74
N MET A 113 -22.44 12.94 -1.96
CA MET A 113 -21.05 13.05 -2.38
C MET A 113 -20.22 12.00 -1.65
N LEU A 114 -19.57 11.10 -2.38
CA LEU A 114 -18.79 10.01 -1.82
C LEU A 114 -17.33 10.45 -1.64
N LYS A 115 -16.86 10.57 -0.39
CA LYS A 115 -15.47 10.80 -0.03
C LYS A 115 -14.81 9.44 0.19
N ARG A 116 -14.23 8.87 -0.86
CA ARG A 116 -13.59 7.55 -0.83
C ARG A 116 -12.26 7.59 -0.10
N THR A 117 -11.92 6.48 0.55
CA THR A 117 -10.60 6.24 1.15
C THR A 117 -9.97 5.00 0.53
N SER A 118 -8.67 4.83 0.73
CA SER A 118 -7.93 3.66 0.24
C SER A 118 -6.98 3.12 1.30
N HIS A 119 -6.66 1.85 1.17
CA HIS A 119 -5.58 1.17 1.88
C HIS A 119 -4.50 0.84 0.86
N ILE A 120 -3.29 1.36 1.06
CA ILE A 120 -2.16 1.20 0.15
C ILE A 120 -1.23 0.18 0.75
N SER A 121 -0.90 -0.86 0.00
CA SER A 121 0.05 -1.90 0.40
C SER A 121 1.19 -1.97 -0.60
N VAL A 122 2.41 -2.03 -0.08
CA VAL A 122 3.64 -2.23 -0.85
C VAL A 122 4.35 -3.44 -0.28
N VAL A 123 4.68 -4.39 -1.14
CA VAL A 123 5.45 -5.61 -0.83
C VAL A 123 6.71 -5.57 -1.65
N LEU A 124 7.84 -5.69 -0.99
CA LEU A 124 9.15 -5.75 -1.62
C LEU A 124 9.64 -7.20 -1.67
N ASP A 125 10.54 -7.48 -2.60
CA ASP A 125 11.21 -8.76 -2.69
C ASP A 125 12.64 -8.54 -3.20
N GLN A 126 13.51 -9.53 -3.01
CA GLN A 126 14.88 -9.53 -3.49
C GLN A 126 14.93 -10.10 -4.90
N LYS A 127 15.66 -9.44 -5.80
CA LYS A 127 16.02 -10.05 -7.09
C LYS A 127 16.94 -11.24 -6.82
N LYS A 128 16.46 -12.44 -7.06
CA LYS A 128 17.35 -13.59 -7.14
C LYS A 128 18.27 -13.39 -8.35
N ALA A 129 19.57 -13.40 -8.08
CA ALA A 129 20.60 -13.43 -9.12
C ALA A 129 20.43 -14.67 -10.01
#